data_51fc99acd6b365d59e3a67e3ee20f3f5
#
_entry.id   51fc99acd6b365d59e3a67e3ee20f3f5
#
_cell.length_a   1.000
_cell.length_b   1.000
_cell.length_c   1.000
_cell.angle_alpha   90.00
_cell.angle_beta   90.00
_cell.angle_gamma   90.00
#
_symmetry.space_group_name_H-M   'P 1'
#
loop_
_entity.id
_entity.type
_entity.pdbx_description
1 polymer ?
#
loop_
_entity_poly.entity_id
_entity_poly.type
_entity_poly.pdbx_seq_one_letter_code
_entity_poly.pdbx_strand_id
1 'polypeptide(L)'
;TQIVLCERGIRTPSDGEYARYTLDVTAVEAVRRVVDLPVLVDPSHATGSAGLVPRAALAGIAAGADGLLIEVIADQTDRSTVRCDAIQGIRPAVLESIIRAIPLVCEAGRLLVIEETGAVVEAPDGAA
;
A
#
# COMPACT_ATOMS: atom_id res chain seq x y z
N THR A 1 -17.08 17.12 2.89
CA THR A 1 -15.62 16.94 2.75
C THR A 1 -15.38 15.51 2.30
N GLN A 2 -14.61 15.35 1.22
CA GLN A 2 -14.22 14.02 0.72
C GLN A 2 -12.91 13.65 1.43
N ILE A 3 -12.88 12.50 2.10
CA ILE A 3 -11.73 11.98 2.83
C ILE A 3 -11.38 10.62 2.25
N VAL A 4 -10.09 10.39 2.03
CA VAL A 4 -9.50 9.11 1.64
C VAL A 4 -8.40 8.81 2.65
N LEU A 5 -8.38 7.59 3.18
CA LEU A 5 -7.31 7.13 4.05
C LEU A 5 -6.18 6.52 3.22
N CYS A 6 -4.96 6.55 3.74
CA CYS A 6 -3.82 5.99 3.02
C CYS A 6 -2.85 5.30 3.99
N GLU A 7 -2.68 3.98 3.84
CA GLU A 7 -1.58 3.26 4.46
C GLU A 7 -0.30 3.57 3.68
N ARG A 8 0.68 4.17 4.35
CA ARG A 8 1.90 4.73 3.75
C ARG A 8 3.19 4.25 4.42
N GLY A 9 3.08 3.22 5.23
CA GLY A 9 4.17 2.66 6.03
C GLY A 9 4.21 3.16 7.47
N ILE A 10 4.44 2.23 8.37
CA ILE A 10 4.61 2.47 9.79
C ILE A 10 6.07 2.33 10.18
N ARG A 11 6.48 3.01 11.26
CA ARG A 11 7.83 2.89 11.80
C ARG A 11 7.97 1.63 12.64
N THR A 12 9.06 0.92 12.40
CA THR A 12 9.42 -0.31 13.11
C THR A 12 10.90 -0.30 13.49
N PRO A 13 11.35 -1.17 14.41
CA PRO A 13 12.78 -1.28 14.73
C PRO A 13 13.66 -1.68 13.56
N SER A 14 13.13 -2.30 12.50
CA SER A 14 13.84 -2.72 11.29
C SER A 14 13.78 -1.72 10.13
N ASP A 15 13.32 -0.49 10.38
CA ASP A 15 13.29 0.56 9.35
C ASP A 15 14.69 0.79 8.75
N GLY A 16 14.75 0.84 7.42
CA GLY A 16 15.98 1.09 6.67
C GLY A 16 16.88 -0.13 6.45
N GLU A 17 16.55 -1.30 7.00
CA GLU A 17 17.35 -2.52 6.80
C GLU A 17 17.17 -3.09 5.39
N TYR A 18 15.92 -3.20 4.90
CA TYR A 18 15.58 -3.67 3.54
C TYR A 18 14.47 -2.86 2.87
N ALA A 19 13.72 -2.10 3.62
CA ALA A 19 12.72 -1.15 3.16
C ALA A 19 12.78 0.11 4.02
N ARG A 20 12.23 1.22 3.54
CA ARG A 20 12.23 2.49 4.27
C ARG A 20 11.38 2.42 5.52
N TYR A 21 10.16 1.88 5.38
CA TYR A 21 9.18 1.64 6.44
C TYR A 21 8.50 0.29 6.20
N THR A 22 7.85 -0.24 7.21
CA THR A 22 7.02 -1.44 7.07
C THR A 22 5.65 -1.05 6.50
N LEU A 23 5.26 -1.64 5.37
CA LEU A 23 3.91 -1.53 4.83
C LEU A 23 2.98 -2.46 5.62
N ASP A 24 2.07 -1.90 6.41
CA ASP A 24 1.10 -2.67 7.19
C ASP A 24 -0.16 -2.95 6.38
N VAL A 25 -0.11 -4.00 5.58
CA VAL A 25 -1.26 -4.41 4.76
C VAL A 25 -2.44 -4.88 5.61
N THR A 26 -2.22 -5.31 6.86
CA THR A 26 -3.30 -5.75 7.74
C THR A 26 -4.13 -4.58 8.26
N ALA A 27 -3.54 -3.39 8.35
CA ALA A 27 -4.25 -2.16 8.70
C ALA A 27 -5.35 -1.81 7.69
N VAL A 28 -5.22 -2.18 6.43
CA VAL A 28 -6.21 -1.92 5.38
C VAL A 28 -7.55 -2.54 5.76
N GLU A 29 -7.58 -3.84 6.01
CA GLU A 29 -8.80 -4.55 6.40
C GLU A 29 -9.30 -4.13 7.79
N ALA A 30 -8.40 -3.91 8.76
CA ALA A 30 -8.77 -3.46 10.10
C ALA A 30 -9.51 -2.12 10.08
N VAL A 31 -9.01 -1.15 9.31
CA VAL A 31 -9.63 0.17 9.15
C VAL A 31 -10.98 0.08 8.46
N ARG A 32 -11.10 -0.73 7.40
CA ARG A 32 -12.36 -0.92 6.66
C ARG A 32 -13.49 -1.47 7.53
N ARG A 33 -13.17 -2.20 8.60
CA ARG A 33 -14.18 -2.70 9.56
C ARG A 33 -14.74 -1.63 10.49
N VAL A 34 -14.04 -0.50 10.66
CA VAL A 34 -14.43 0.55 11.61
C VAL A 34 -14.87 1.84 10.95
N VAL A 35 -14.53 2.06 9.67
CA VAL A 35 -14.91 3.26 8.95
C VAL A 35 -15.33 2.92 7.51
N ASP A 36 -16.36 3.63 7.01
CA ASP A 36 -16.83 3.54 5.63
C ASP A 36 -16.18 4.66 4.79
N LEU A 37 -14.85 4.56 4.62
CA LEU A 37 -14.05 5.47 3.81
C LEU A 37 -13.12 4.68 2.89
N PRO A 38 -12.82 5.19 1.69
CA PRO A 38 -11.84 4.57 0.82
C PRO A 38 -10.45 4.50 1.47
N VAL A 39 -9.78 3.36 1.33
CA VAL A 39 -8.43 3.13 1.84
C VAL A 39 -7.48 2.87 0.67
N LEU A 40 -6.51 3.74 0.49
CA LEU A 40 -5.41 3.56 -0.46
C LEU A 40 -4.20 2.94 0.22
N VAL A 41 -3.32 2.35 -0.58
CA VAL A 41 -1.98 1.93 -0.16
C VAL A 41 -0.95 2.69 -0.97
N ASP A 42 0.08 3.22 -0.30
CA ASP A 42 1.24 3.89 -0.90
C ASP A 42 2.50 3.03 -0.73
N PRO A 43 2.74 2.08 -1.65
CA PRO A 43 3.89 1.21 -1.59
C PRO A 43 5.21 1.93 -1.90
N SER A 44 5.14 3.06 -2.61
CA SER A 44 6.33 3.85 -2.98
C SER A 44 7.00 4.44 -1.75
N HIS A 45 6.23 5.13 -0.90
CA HIS A 45 6.79 5.76 0.29
C HIS A 45 7.06 4.76 1.42
N ALA A 46 6.24 3.70 1.53
CA ALA A 46 6.51 2.65 2.51
C ALA A 46 7.82 1.92 2.20
N THR A 47 7.98 1.42 0.98
CA THR A 47 9.18 0.63 0.64
C THR A 47 10.43 1.48 0.42
N GLY A 48 10.28 2.71 -0.11
CA GLY A 48 11.39 3.58 -0.48
C GLY A 48 12.26 3.03 -1.62
N SER A 49 11.80 2.02 -2.37
CA SER A 49 12.55 1.34 -3.41
C SER A 49 11.66 0.92 -4.58
N ALA A 50 11.98 1.40 -5.78
CA ALA A 50 11.24 1.08 -7.01
C ALA A 50 11.13 -0.43 -7.27
N GLY A 51 12.13 -1.22 -6.87
CA GLY A 51 12.13 -2.68 -7.06
C GLY A 51 11.13 -3.41 -6.17
N LEU A 52 10.73 -2.82 -5.03
CA LEU A 52 9.78 -3.41 -4.10
C LEU A 52 8.32 -2.99 -4.40
N VAL A 53 8.13 -1.84 -5.04
CA VAL A 53 6.80 -1.23 -5.30
C VAL A 53 5.82 -2.20 -5.97
N PRO A 54 6.16 -2.96 -7.04
CA PRO A 54 5.16 -3.76 -7.74
C PRO A 54 4.50 -4.83 -6.87
N ARG A 55 5.30 -5.55 -6.09
CA ARG A 55 4.78 -6.62 -5.22
C ARG A 55 4.04 -6.06 -4.01
N ALA A 56 4.55 -4.98 -3.42
CA ALA A 56 3.90 -4.29 -2.31
C ALA A 56 2.55 -3.68 -2.74
N ALA A 57 2.46 -3.14 -3.97
CA ALA A 57 1.22 -2.66 -4.55
C ALA A 57 0.16 -3.78 -4.66
N LEU A 58 0.53 -4.92 -5.24
CA LEU A 58 -0.39 -6.06 -5.37
C LEU A 58 -0.76 -6.66 -4.02
N ALA A 59 0.14 -6.66 -3.03
CA ALA A 59 -0.17 -7.07 -1.66
C ALA A 59 -1.22 -6.14 -1.02
N GLY A 60 -1.11 -4.82 -1.22
CA GLY A 60 -2.12 -3.86 -0.77
C GLY A 60 -3.50 -4.10 -1.38
N ILE A 61 -3.57 -4.35 -2.69
CA ILE A 61 -4.82 -4.72 -3.37
C ILE A 61 -5.37 -6.05 -2.84
N ALA A 62 -4.52 -7.05 -2.63
CA ALA A 62 -4.94 -8.34 -2.07
C ALA A 62 -5.49 -8.21 -0.64
N ALA A 63 -5.00 -7.25 0.13
CA ALA A 63 -5.49 -6.91 1.47
C ALA A 63 -6.80 -6.10 1.47
N GLY A 64 -7.34 -5.77 0.29
CA GLY A 64 -8.63 -5.09 0.14
C GLY A 64 -8.54 -3.58 -0.02
N ALA A 65 -7.39 -3.01 -0.38
CA ALA A 65 -7.28 -1.58 -0.67
C ALA A 65 -8.15 -1.19 -1.88
N ASP A 66 -8.79 -0.02 -1.80
CA ASP A 66 -9.62 0.54 -2.87
C ASP A 66 -8.78 1.13 -4.00
N GLY A 67 -7.49 1.36 -3.78
CA GLY A 67 -6.59 1.88 -4.78
C GLY A 67 -5.15 2.03 -4.29
N LEU A 68 -4.33 2.60 -5.16
CA LEU A 68 -2.89 2.76 -4.93
C LEU A 68 -2.46 4.22 -5.15
N LEU A 69 -1.51 4.67 -4.36
CA LEU A 69 -0.76 5.90 -4.58
C LEU A 69 0.68 5.54 -4.94
N ILE A 70 1.11 5.83 -6.18
CA ILE A 70 2.39 5.36 -6.70
C ILE A 70 3.18 6.52 -7.32
N GLU A 71 4.45 6.63 -6.95
CA GLU A 71 5.40 7.53 -7.59
C GLU A 71 5.85 7.00 -8.95
N VAL A 72 5.68 7.81 -10.00
CA VAL A 72 6.06 7.46 -11.37
C VAL A 72 7.02 8.48 -11.95
N ILE A 73 8.10 8.01 -12.56
CA ILE A 73 9.09 8.84 -13.24
C ILE A 73 9.02 8.56 -14.73
N ALA A 74 8.81 9.61 -15.55
CA ALA A 74 8.77 9.49 -17.00
C ALA A 74 10.05 8.86 -17.56
N ASP A 75 9.93 8.11 -18.67
CA ASP A 75 11.04 7.34 -19.23
C ASP A 75 12.26 8.17 -19.60
N GLN A 76 12.04 9.41 -20.10
CA GLN A 76 13.09 10.33 -20.52
C GLN A 76 13.74 11.08 -19.36
N THR A 77 13.19 10.97 -18.14
CA THR A 77 13.71 11.68 -16.98
C THR A 77 14.90 10.96 -16.38
N ASP A 78 16.03 11.65 -16.27
CA ASP A 78 17.15 11.18 -15.47
C ASP A 78 16.78 11.23 -13.98
N ARG A 79 16.91 10.09 -13.31
CA ARG A 79 16.61 9.98 -11.86
C ARG A 79 17.40 10.94 -11.00
N SER A 80 18.64 11.27 -11.41
CA SER A 80 19.50 12.21 -10.68
C SER A 80 18.98 13.65 -10.68
N THR A 81 18.07 13.99 -11.60
CA THR A 81 17.45 15.32 -11.71
C THR A 81 16.13 15.43 -10.96
N VAL A 82 15.59 14.31 -10.48
CA VAL A 82 14.33 14.27 -9.70
C VAL A 82 14.59 14.83 -8.31
N ARG A 83 13.81 15.85 -7.93
CA ARG A 83 14.05 16.62 -6.68
C ARG A 83 13.73 15.82 -5.40
N CYS A 84 12.75 14.92 -5.46
CA CYS A 84 12.35 14.08 -4.35
C CYS A 84 11.93 12.69 -4.87
N ASP A 85 12.02 11.69 -4.02
CA ASP A 85 11.45 10.35 -4.23
C ASP A 85 11.95 9.59 -5.47
N ALA A 86 13.11 9.97 -6.01
CA ALA A 86 13.72 9.38 -7.20
C ALA A 86 13.98 7.86 -7.07
N ILE A 87 14.31 7.40 -5.85
CA ILE A 87 14.69 6.00 -5.57
C ILE A 87 13.47 5.07 -5.69
N GLN A 88 12.31 5.52 -5.23
CA GLN A 88 11.09 4.73 -5.17
C GLN A 88 10.19 4.86 -6.41
N GLY A 89 10.39 5.88 -7.25
CA GLY A 89 9.58 6.09 -8.45
C GLY A 89 9.79 4.96 -9.47
N ILE A 90 8.70 4.37 -9.94
CA ILE A 90 8.73 3.34 -10.99
C ILE A 90 8.61 3.97 -12.38
N ARG A 91 8.90 3.20 -13.43
CA ARG A 91 8.70 3.63 -14.83
C ARG A 91 7.28 3.29 -15.31
N PRO A 92 6.74 4.01 -16.32
CA PRO A 92 5.40 3.78 -16.86
C PRO A 92 5.11 2.32 -17.23
N ALA A 93 6.06 1.63 -17.86
CA ALA A 93 5.89 0.22 -18.23
C ALA A 93 5.70 -0.69 -16.99
N VAL A 94 6.32 -0.36 -15.86
CA VAL A 94 6.13 -1.08 -14.60
C VAL A 94 4.73 -0.80 -14.03
N LEU A 95 4.28 0.46 -14.07
CA LEU A 95 2.92 0.83 -13.67
C LEU A 95 1.87 0.08 -14.52
N GLU A 96 2.04 0.02 -15.83
CA GLU A 96 1.16 -0.75 -16.72
C GLU A 96 1.09 -2.22 -16.33
N SER A 97 2.22 -2.82 -15.93
CA SER A 97 2.24 -4.22 -15.49
C SER A 97 1.46 -4.43 -14.19
N ILE A 98 1.54 -3.49 -13.25
CA ILE A 98 0.75 -3.50 -12.02
C ILE A 98 -0.74 -3.39 -12.35
N ILE A 99 -1.13 -2.41 -13.18
CA ILE A 99 -2.53 -2.21 -13.59
C ILE A 99 -3.12 -3.46 -14.23
N ARG A 100 -2.37 -4.13 -15.11
CA ARG A 100 -2.81 -5.40 -15.72
C ARG A 100 -2.96 -6.55 -14.72
N ALA A 101 -2.19 -6.56 -13.64
CA ALA A 101 -2.25 -7.61 -12.63
C ALA A 101 -3.39 -7.41 -11.62
N ILE A 102 -3.84 -6.17 -11.37
CA ILE A 102 -4.89 -5.85 -10.38
C ILE A 102 -6.15 -6.69 -10.58
N PRO A 103 -6.75 -6.81 -11.77
CA PRO A 103 -7.97 -7.60 -11.95
C PRO A 103 -7.83 -9.07 -11.53
N LEU A 104 -6.65 -9.66 -11.75
CA LEU A 104 -6.36 -11.04 -11.36
C LEU A 104 -6.30 -11.20 -9.84
N VAL A 105 -5.70 -10.23 -9.15
CA VAL A 105 -5.65 -10.20 -7.68
C VAL A 105 -7.04 -10.02 -7.09
N CYS A 106 -7.84 -9.10 -7.64
CA CYS A 106 -9.22 -8.88 -7.23
C CYS A 106 -10.09 -10.14 -7.44
N GLU A 107 -9.91 -10.85 -8.56
CA GLU A 107 -10.64 -12.09 -8.82
C GLU A 107 -10.26 -13.18 -7.82
N ALA A 108 -8.96 -13.33 -7.53
CA ALA A 108 -8.51 -14.26 -6.50
C ALA A 108 -9.09 -13.92 -5.12
N GLY A 109 -9.17 -12.62 -4.77
CA GLY A 109 -9.76 -12.16 -3.52
C GLY A 109 -11.25 -12.53 -3.37
N ARG A 110 -12.02 -12.57 -4.46
CA ARG A 110 -13.43 -12.98 -4.44
C ARG A 110 -13.65 -14.46 -4.09
N LEU A 111 -12.63 -15.28 -4.20
CA LEU A 111 -12.68 -16.68 -3.82
C LEU A 111 -12.51 -16.91 -2.31
N LEU A 112 -12.10 -15.86 -1.57
CA LEU A 112 -11.92 -15.96 -0.13
C LEU A 112 -13.28 -16.02 0.58
N VAL A 113 -13.43 -17.03 1.43
CA VAL A 113 -14.52 -17.08 2.41
C VAL A 113 -13.98 -16.39 3.67
N ILE A 114 -14.49 -15.21 3.98
CA ILE A 114 -14.11 -14.47 5.18
C ILE A 114 -15.17 -14.76 6.25
N GLU A 115 -14.75 -15.40 7.33
CA GLU A 115 -15.61 -15.51 8.52
C GLU A 115 -15.71 -14.15 9.19
N GLU A 116 -16.92 -13.62 9.34
CA GLU A 116 -17.18 -12.43 10.14
C GLU A 116 -17.03 -12.79 11.63
N THR A 117 -15.81 -12.86 12.11
CA THR A 117 -15.58 -12.94 13.55
C THR A 117 -15.80 -11.53 14.12
N GLY A 118 -16.94 -11.32 14.75
CA GLY A 118 -17.40 -10.04 15.29
C GLY A 118 -16.65 -9.53 16.52
N ALA A 119 -15.35 -9.74 16.62
CA ALA A 119 -14.53 -9.15 17.67
C ALA A 119 -13.73 -7.98 17.07
N VAL A 120 -14.29 -6.77 17.17
CA VAL A 120 -13.46 -5.57 17.24
C VAL A 120 -12.54 -5.79 18.45
N VAL A 121 -11.23 -5.84 18.22
CA VAL A 121 -10.25 -5.82 19.32
C VAL A 121 -10.44 -4.46 19.99
N GLU A 122 -11.12 -4.44 21.13
CA GLU A 122 -11.17 -3.22 21.96
C GLU A 122 -9.73 -2.86 22.30
N ALA A 123 -9.38 -1.61 22.01
CA ALA A 123 -8.07 -1.09 22.41
C ALA A 123 -7.94 -1.28 23.93
N PRO A 124 -6.80 -1.79 24.45
CA PRO A 124 -6.63 -1.96 25.87
C PRO A 124 -6.82 -0.61 26.57
N ASP A 125 -7.80 -0.56 27.48
CA ASP A 125 -8.01 0.59 28.36
C ASP A 125 -6.69 0.89 29.09
N GLY A 126 -6.11 2.04 28.85
CA GLY A 126 -5.03 2.55 29.69
C GLY A 126 -3.67 2.81 29.05
N ALA A 127 -3.62 3.42 27.88
CA ALA A 127 -2.42 4.13 27.41
C ALA A 127 -2.71 5.64 27.39
N ALA A 128 -2.64 6.25 28.56
CA ALA A 128 -2.51 7.70 28.72
C ALA A 128 -1.04 8.08 28.86
#